data_1f20c5874b87493b57d432052cb04310
#
_entry.id   1f20c5874b87493b57d432052cb04310
#
_cell.length_a   1.000
_cell.length_b   1.000
_cell.length_c   1.000
_cell.angle_alpha   90.00
_cell.angle_beta   90.00
_cell.angle_gamma   90.00
#
_symmetry.space_group_name_H-M   'P 1'
#
loop_
_entity.id
_entity.type
_entity.pdbx_description
1 polymer ?
#
loop_
_entity_poly.entity_id
_entity_poly.type
_entity_poly.pdbx_seq_one_letter_code
_entity_poly.pdbx_strand_id
1 'polypeptide(L)'
;MLFRSPHLPENTRTVDEIGETEVKIDQCVIGSCTNGRITDLRAAAEVFKGRKIAKNVRCIIFPGTQAIWLQAMHEGLFDIFIEAGAVVSTPTCGPCLGGHMGILAAGEKAISTTNRNFVGRMGHVDSEVYLASPAVAAASAVKISEEHTSELQSR
;
A
#
# COMPACT_ATOMS: atom_id res chain seq x y z
N MET A 1 5.61 -0.88 15.77
CA MET A 1 5.20 -0.41 14.44
C MET A 1 3.83 0.22 14.58
N LEU A 2 3.62 1.43 14.07
CA LEU A 2 2.37 2.17 14.23
C LEU A 2 1.48 2.01 13.00
N PHE A 3 0.19 1.89 13.26
CA PHE A 3 -0.87 1.81 12.28
C PHE A 3 -1.92 2.88 12.59
N ARG A 4 -2.39 3.59 11.59
CA ARG A 4 -3.41 4.62 11.79
C ARG A 4 -4.69 4.24 11.07
N SER A 5 -5.75 4.03 11.86
CA SER A 5 -7.10 3.80 11.36
C SER A 5 -7.71 5.06 10.74
N PRO A 6 -8.74 4.93 9.91
CA PRO A 6 -9.31 6.05 9.18
C PRO A 6 -9.78 7.21 10.05
N HIS A 7 -9.70 8.34 9.42
CA HIS A 7 -10.32 9.64 9.63
C HIS A 7 -9.61 10.58 10.60
N LEU A 8 -9.02 10.13 11.72
CA LEU A 8 -8.41 11.02 12.70
C LEU A 8 -7.00 10.58 13.13
N PRO A 9 -6.08 11.53 13.39
CA PRO A 9 -4.74 11.22 13.88
C PRO A 9 -4.71 10.46 15.22
N GLU A 10 -5.67 10.70 16.09
CA GLU A 10 -5.81 10.02 17.38
C GLU A 10 -6.16 8.53 17.27
N ASN A 11 -6.60 8.08 16.10
CA ASN A 11 -6.86 6.67 15.82
C ASN A 11 -5.57 5.87 15.53
N THR A 12 -4.45 6.33 16.04
CA THR A 12 -3.17 5.62 15.92
C THR A 12 -3.10 4.48 16.94
N ARG A 13 -2.72 3.29 16.46
CA ARG A 13 -2.54 2.08 17.28
C ARG A 13 -1.25 1.37 16.92
N THR A 14 -0.76 0.53 17.83
CA THR A 14 0.31 -0.41 17.49
C THR A 14 -0.26 -1.59 16.70
N VAL A 15 0.60 -2.29 15.97
CA VAL A 15 0.18 -3.49 15.21
C VAL A 15 -0.40 -4.55 16.15
N ASP A 16 0.16 -4.67 17.35
CA ASP A 16 -0.31 -5.62 18.37
C ASP A 16 -1.70 -5.28 18.91
N GLU A 17 -2.04 -3.99 19.00
CA GLU A 17 -3.35 -3.52 19.46
C GLU A 17 -4.47 -3.70 18.43
N ILE A 18 -4.14 -3.87 17.15
CA ILE A 18 -5.13 -4.08 16.10
C ILE A 18 -5.73 -5.49 16.18
N GLY A 19 -4.94 -6.44 16.69
CA GLY A 19 -5.36 -7.83 16.83
C GLY A 19 -5.68 -8.48 15.49
N GLU A 20 -6.59 -9.44 15.51
CA GLU A 20 -7.02 -10.20 14.33
C GLU A 20 -8.19 -9.52 13.57
N THR A 21 -8.33 -8.20 13.68
CA THR A 21 -9.39 -7.50 12.96
C THR A 21 -9.08 -7.52 11.46
N GLU A 22 -9.76 -8.38 10.73
CA GLU A 22 -9.64 -8.48 9.28
C GLU A 22 -10.32 -7.28 8.61
N VAL A 23 -9.53 -6.41 8.01
CA VAL A 23 -10.03 -5.36 7.14
C VAL A 23 -9.71 -5.73 5.71
N LYS A 24 -10.76 -5.98 4.92
CA LYS A 24 -10.62 -6.25 3.49
C LYS A 24 -10.26 -4.94 2.78
N ILE A 25 -9.08 -4.89 2.20
CA ILE A 25 -8.61 -3.74 1.44
C ILE A 25 -8.83 -3.93 -0.06
N ASP A 26 -9.08 -2.83 -0.76
CA ASP A 26 -9.24 -2.78 -2.21
C ASP A 26 -8.00 -2.22 -2.90
N GLN A 27 -7.19 -1.45 -2.17
CA GLN A 27 -6.01 -0.78 -2.70
C GLN A 27 -4.89 -0.70 -1.69
N CYS A 28 -3.65 -0.84 -2.19
CA CYS A 28 -2.43 -0.63 -1.42
C CYS A 28 -1.60 0.45 -2.13
N VAL A 29 -1.22 1.50 -1.41
CA VAL A 29 -0.42 2.61 -1.96
C VAL A 29 0.87 2.71 -1.17
N ILE A 30 2.00 2.54 -1.84
CA ILE A 30 3.33 2.59 -1.21
C ILE A 30 4.17 3.69 -1.85
N GLY A 31 4.74 4.54 -1.02
CA GLY A 31 5.68 5.56 -1.45
C GLY A 31 5.16 6.98 -1.30
N SER A 32 5.17 7.73 -2.38
CA SER A 32 4.97 9.17 -2.49
C SER A 32 6.12 10.00 -1.88
N CYS A 33 5.94 11.31 -1.71
CA CYS A 33 7.00 12.20 -1.22
C CYS A 33 7.49 11.88 0.21
N THR A 34 6.69 11.20 1.02
CA THR A 34 7.02 10.90 2.41
C THR A 34 7.75 9.57 2.58
N ASN A 35 7.22 8.51 2.01
CA ASN A 35 7.71 7.14 2.16
C ASN A 35 8.07 6.48 0.82
N GLY A 36 8.47 7.29 -0.14
CA GLY A 36 9.01 6.85 -1.43
C GLY A 36 10.54 6.91 -1.49
N ARG A 37 11.21 6.85 -0.36
CA ARG A 37 12.66 6.79 -0.29
C ARG A 37 13.15 5.41 -0.73
N ILE A 38 14.40 5.31 -1.14
CA ILE A 38 14.94 4.01 -1.56
C ILE A 38 14.87 2.95 -0.46
N THR A 39 15.06 3.34 0.79
CA THR A 39 14.94 2.45 1.95
C THR A 39 13.51 1.92 2.14
N ASP A 40 12.51 2.76 1.90
CA ASP A 40 11.10 2.38 1.97
C ASP A 40 10.74 1.39 0.86
N LEU A 41 11.24 1.64 -0.35
CA LEU A 41 11.03 0.76 -1.50
C LEU A 41 11.72 -0.60 -1.31
N ARG A 42 12.93 -0.61 -0.75
CA ARG A 42 13.64 -1.85 -0.42
C ARG A 42 12.86 -2.66 0.62
N ALA A 43 12.34 -2.02 1.66
CA ALA A 43 11.54 -2.70 2.69
C ALA A 43 10.27 -3.35 2.11
N ALA A 44 9.58 -2.65 1.23
CA ALA A 44 8.41 -3.20 0.54
C ALA A 44 8.80 -4.36 -0.40
N ALA A 45 9.90 -4.21 -1.14
CA ALA A 45 10.38 -5.24 -2.06
C ALA A 45 10.74 -6.54 -1.35
N GLU A 46 11.34 -6.49 -0.17
CA GLU A 46 11.64 -7.66 0.65
C GLU A 46 10.37 -8.46 0.99
N VAL A 47 9.28 -7.78 1.27
CA VAL A 47 8.00 -8.43 1.56
C VAL A 47 7.36 -9.02 0.31
N PHE A 48 7.43 -8.32 -0.82
CA PHE A 48 6.84 -8.79 -2.09
C PHE A 48 7.63 -9.88 -2.80
N LYS A 49 8.89 -10.03 -2.48
CA LYS A 49 9.80 -10.96 -3.18
C LYS A 49 9.28 -12.40 -3.17
N GLY A 50 9.03 -12.95 -4.37
CA GLY A 50 8.50 -14.30 -4.54
C GLY A 50 7.04 -14.47 -4.16
N ARG A 51 6.30 -13.39 -3.92
CA ARG A 51 4.89 -13.41 -3.51
C ARG A 51 4.00 -12.69 -4.51
N LYS A 52 2.70 -12.94 -4.43
CA LYS A 52 1.70 -12.32 -5.30
C LYS A 52 0.71 -11.49 -4.49
N ILE A 53 0.35 -10.35 -5.05
CA ILE A 53 -0.72 -9.49 -4.52
C ILE A 53 -2.07 -10.11 -4.89
N ALA A 54 -3.05 -10.01 -4.00
CA ALA A 54 -4.40 -10.50 -4.25
C ALA A 54 -5.02 -9.86 -5.50
N LYS A 55 -5.76 -10.64 -6.28
CA LYS A 55 -6.32 -10.20 -7.57
C LYS A 55 -7.29 -9.01 -7.46
N ASN A 56 -7.95 -8.88 -6.32
CA ASN A 56 -8.89 -7.80 -6.04
C ASN A 56 -8.24 -6.57 -5.39
N VAL A 57 -6.93 -6.57 -5.20
CA VAL A 57 -6.18 -5.46 -4.61
C VAL A 57 -5.37 -4.75 -5.68
N ARG A 58 -5.60 -3.46 -5.85
CA ARG A 58 -4.75 -2.60 -6.67
C ARG A 58 -3.56 -2.17 -5.83
N CYS A 59 -2.36 -2.52 -6.22
CA CYS A 59 -1.14 -2.04 -5.56
C CYS A 59 -0.37 -1.10 -6.47
N ILE A 60 -0.12 0.11 -5.98
CA ILE A 60 0.57 1.15 -6.75
C ILE A 60 1.78 1.65 -5.95
N ILE A 61 2.94 1.67 -6.59
CA ILE A 61 4.21 2.10 -6.00
C ILE A 61 4.60 3.46 -6.57
N PHE A 62 4.85 4.43 -5.70
CA PHE A 62 5.25 5.79 -6.08
C PHE A 62 6.62 6.12 -5.50
N PRO A 63 7.70 6.07 -6.30
CA PRO A 63 9.02 6.58 -5.86
C PRO A 63 8.96 8.08 -5.56
N GLY A 64 9.75 8.55 -4.62
CA GLY A 64 9.68 9.93 -4.15
C GLY A 64 10.27 10.96 -5.12
N THR A 65 11.28 10.57 -5.90
CA THR A 65 11.97 11.44 -6.88
C THR A 65 12.40 10.66 -8.11
N GLN A 66 12.75 11.36 -9.18
CA GLN A 66 13.32 10.75 -10.39
C GLN A 66 14.61 9.98 -10.09
N ALA A 67 15.45 10.52 -9.23
CA ALA A 67 16.72 9.87 -8.85
C ALA A 67 16.45 8.53 -8.13
N ILE A 68 15.49 8.51 -7.21
CA ILE A 68 15.07 7.28 -6.51
C ILE A 68 14.42 6.31 -7.49
N TRP A 69 13.61 6.80 -8.42
CA TRP A 69 12.97 5.98 -9.46
C TRP A 69 14.04 5.24 -10.28
N LEU A 70 15.05 5.95 -10.74
CA LEU A 70 16.16 5.39 -11.52
C LEU A 70 16.99 4.41 -10.68
N GLN A 71 17.30 4.76 -9.44
CA GLN A 71 18.04 3.89 -8.52
C GLN A 71 17.27 2.58 -8.24
N ALA A 72 15.99 2.66 -7.96
CA ALA A 72 15.15 1.49 -7.71
C ALA A 72 15.09 0.58 -8.95
N MET A 73 15.03 1.15 -10.14
CA MET A 73 15.09 0.41 -11.39
C MET A 73 16.42 -0.34 -11.53
N HIS A 74 17.55 0.34 -11.29
CA HIS A 74 18.88 -0.28 -11.40
C HIS A 74 19.13 -1.34 -10.32
N GLU A 75 18.52 -1.23 -9.15
CA GLU A 75 18.59 -2.23 -8.08
C GLU A 75 17.70 -3.46 -8.33
N GLY A 76 16.89 -3.45 -9.39
CA GLY A 76 15.98 -4.56 -9.71
C GLY A 76 14.70 -4.57 -8.88
N LEU A 77 14.39 -3.51 -8.12
CA LEU A 77 13.19 -3.46 -7.28
C LEU A 77 11.91 -3.44 -8.11
N PHE A 78 11.92 -2.83 -9.29
CA PHE A 78 10.76 -2.78 -10.18
C PHE A 78 10.37 -4.17 -10.68
N ASP A 79 11.34 -5.03 -10.98
CA ASP A 79 11.07 -6.42 -11.37
C ASP A 79 10.31 -7.15 -10.26
N ILE A 80 10.73 -6.96 -9.01
CA ILE A 80 10.07 -7.55 -7.84
C ILE A 80 8.62 -7.06 -7.72
N PHE A 81 8.40 -5.75 -7.84
CA PHE A 81 7.05 -5.16 -7.74
C PHE A 81 6.13 -5.62 -8.87
N ILE A 82 6.63 -5.61 -10.09
CA ILE A 82 5.85 -6.01 -11.28
C ILE A 82 5.52 -7.50 -11.25
N GLU A 83 6.47 -8.35 -10.88
CA GLU A 83 6.24 -9.78 -10.71
C GLU A 83 5.23 -10.10 -9.60
N ALA A 84 5.19 -9.29 -8.54
CA ALA A 84 4.19 -9.41 -7.49
C ALA A 84 2.78 -8.98 -7.93
N GLY A 85 2.69 -8.22 -9.02
CA GLY A 85 1.42 -7.70 -9.54
C GLY A 85 1.14 -6.24 -9.20
N ALA A 86 2.16 -5.50 -8.75
CA ALA A 86 2.04 -4.06 -8.50
C ALA A 86 2.26 -3.23 -9.77
N VAL A 87 1.70 -2.04 -9.78
CA VAL A 87 1.99 -1.01 -10.79
C VAL A 87 3.05 -0.06 -10.24
N VAL A 88 4.12 0.16 -10.99
CA VAL A 88 5.14 1.15 -10.63
C VAL A 88 4.89 2.42 -11.41
N SER A 89 4.60 3.49 -10.69
CA SER A 89 4.35 4.83 -11.26
C SER A 89 5.63 5.65 -11.35
N THR A 90 5.60 6.66 -12.17
CA THR A 90 6.57 7.77 -12.09
C THR A 90 6.38 8.54 -10.78
N PRO A 91 7.38 9.31 -10.32
CA PRO A 91 7.25 10.13 -9.11
C PRO A 91 6.10 11.14 -9.22
N THR A 92 5.13 11.01 -8.34
CA THR A 92 3.95 11.88 -8.27
C THR A 92 3.30 11.74 -6.89
N CYS A 93 2.44 12.68 -6.52
CA CYS A 93 1.62 12.56 -5.32
C CYS A 93 0.59 11.43 -5.41
N GLY A 94 0.25 10.98 -6.62
CA GLY A 94 -0.73 9.92 -6.82
C GLY A 94 -2.07 10.21 -6.14
N PRO A 95 -2.66 9.25 -5.45
CA PRO A 95 -3.95 9.43 -4.79
C PRO A 95 -3.86 10.19 -3.46
N CYS A 96 -2.66 10.52 -2.98
CA CYS A 96 -2.46 11.18 -1.67
C CYS A 96 -3.26 12.47 -1.51
N LEU A 97 -3.52 13.19 -2.59
CA LEU A 97 -4.33 14.42 -2.60
C LEU A 97 -5.75 14.23 -3.19
N GLY A 98 -6.07 13.00 -3.61
CA GLY A 98 -7.38 12.69 -4.21
C GLY A 98 -7.55 13.09 -5.67
N GLY A 99 -6.46 13.42 -6.38
CA GLY A 99 -6.52 14.00 -7.72
C GLY A 99 -5.96 13.16 -8.85
N HIS A 100 -5.28 12.04 -8.56
CA HIS A 100 -4.54 11.29 -9.59
C HIS A 100 -4.27 9.85 -9.18
N MET A 101 -4.35 8.93 -10.12
CA MET A 101 -4.03 7.49 -10.00
C MET A 101 -4.44 6.82 -8.68
N GLY A 102 -5.41 5.93 -8.74
CA GLY A 102 -5.84 5.19 -7.57
C GLY A 102 -6.79 5.98 -6.66
N ILE A 103 -7.60 6.85 -7.24
CA ILE A 103 -8.66 7.55 -6.53
C ILE A 103 -9.72 6.53 -6.08
N LEU A 104 -10.05 6.56 -4.80
CA LEU A 104 -10.97 5.61 -4.20
C LEU A 104 -12.44 5.95 -4.50
N ALA A 105 -13.20 4.94 -4.84
CA ALA A 105 -14.64 5.01 -4.96
C ALA A 105 -15.32 4.91 -3.58
N ALA A 106 -16.64 5.13 -3.56
CA ALA A 106 -17.43 4.98 -2.34
C ALA A 106 -17.31 3.55 -1.78
N GLY A 107 -17.03 3.45 -0.48
CA GLY A 107 -16.92 2.18 0.21
C GLY A 107 -15.59 1.45 0.02
N GLU A 108 -14.70 1.92 -0.84
CA GLU A 108 -13.38 1.32 -1.00
C GLU A 108 -12.46 1.63 0.19
N LYS A 109 -11.60 0.66 0.50
CA LYS A 109 -10.63 0.76 1.60
C LYS A 109 -9.22 0.61 1.07
N ALA A 110 -8.34 1.53 1.47
CA ALA A 110 -6.94 1.50 1.10
C ALA A 110 -6.04 1.42 2.32
N ILE A 111 -4.93 0.71 2.20
CA ILE A 111 -3.78 0.84 3.08
C ILE A 111 -2.71 1.66 2.38
N SER A 112 -2.11 2.60 3.08
CA SER A 112 -1.20 3.56 2.46
C SER A 112 -0.04 3.92 3.37
N THR A 113 1.08 4.25 2.76
CA THR A 113 2.25 4.79 3.46
C THR A 113 2.33 6.32 3.40
N THR A 114 1.29 6.98 2.91
CA THR A 114 1.21 8.45 2.83
C THR A 114 1.00 9.09 4.21
N ASN A 115 0.87 10.42 4.27
CA ASN A 115 0.89 11.15 5.55
C ASN A 115 -0.45 11.29 6.22
N ARG A 116 -1.54 11.28 5.46
CA ARG A 116 -2.85 11.74 5.92
C ARG A 116 -3.97 10.84 5.43
N ASN A 117 -4.94 10.63 6.30
CA ASN A 117 -6.08 9.77 6.03
C ASN A 117 -7.43 10.43 6.41
N PHE A 118 -7.53 11.73 6.23
CA PHE A 118 -8.79 12.46 6.46
C PHE A 118 -9.90 11.95 5.55
N VAL A 119 -11.13 12.22 5.94
CA VAL A 119 -12.33 11.92 5.14
C VAL A 119 -12.17 12.46 3.71
N GLY A 120 -12.34 11.60 2.73
CA GLY A 120 -12.22 11.96 1.31
C GLY A 120 -10.81 12.27 0.83
N ARG A 121 -9.78 12.01 1.63
CA ARG A 121 -8.39 12.39 1.28
C ARG A 121 -7.90 11.75 -0.01
N MET A 122 -8.27 10.50 -0.28
CA MET A 122 -7.87 9.76 -1.48
C MET A 122 -8.99 9.56 -2.49
N GLY A 123 -10.09 10.29 -2.37
CA GLY A 123 -11.22 10.20 -3.29
C GLY A 123 -12.57 10.43 -2.63
N HIS A 124 -13.45 9.44 -2.72
CA HIS A 124 -14.81 9.58 -2.21
C HIS A 124 -14.84 9.74 -0.68
N VAL A 125 -15.78 10.52 -0.18
CA VAL A 125 -15.94 10.80 1.27
C VAL A 125 -16.27 9.54 2.08
N ASP A 126 -16.89 8.55 1.46
CA ASP A 126 -17.22 7.27 2.09
C ASP A 126 -16.12 6.20 1.91
N SER A 127 -14.96 6.58 1.42
CA SER A 127 -13.79 5.71 1.37
C SER A 127 -13.00 5.79 2.69
N GLU A 128 -12.22 4.75 2.96
CA GLU A 128 -11.41 4.66 4.17
C GLU A 128 -9.94 4.46 3.82
N VAL A 129 -9.06 5.18 4.51
CA VAL A 129 -7.61 5.06 4.33
C VAL A 129 -6.95 4.72 5.66
N TYR A 130 -6.22 3.60 5.65
CA TYR A 130 -5.40 3.15 6.77
C TYR A 130 -3.95 3.51 6.50
N LEU A 131 -3.28 4.14 7.45
CA LEU A 131 -1.86 4.48 7.32
C LEU A 131 -0.98 3.45 8.01
N ALA A 132 0.06 3.00 7.32
CA ALA A 132 0.99 1.99 7.80
C ALA A 132 2.39 2.23 7.25
N SER A 133 3.37 1.50 7.78
CA SER A 133 4.71 1.48 7.20
C SER A 133 4.74 0.73 5.86
N PRO A 134 5.78 0.93 5.02
CA PRO A 134 5.90 0.19 3.76
C PRO A 134 5.83 -1.33 3.93
N ALA A 135 6.50 -1.88 4.93
CA ALA A 135 6.49 -3.32 5.20
C ALA A 135 5.10 -3.84 5.59
N VAL A 136 4.38 -3.10 6.45
CA VAL A 136 3.02 -3.48 6.87
C VAL A 136 2.03 -3.36 5.71
N ALA A 137 2.13 -2.30 4.91
CA ALA A 137 1.27 -2.13 3.74
C ALA A 137 1.48 -3.26 2.72
N ALA A 138 2.73 -3.60 2.43
CA ALA A 138 3.06 -4.71 1.54
C ALA A 138 2.58 -6.07 2.09
N ALA A 139 2.82 -6.33 3.36
CA ALA A 139 2.37 -7.57 4.02
C ALA A 139 0.85 -7.72 4.01
N SER A 140 0.12 -6.64 4.18
CA SER A 140 -1.35 -6.65 4.15
C SER A 140 -1.89 -7.07 2.78
N ALA A 141 -1.27 -6.57 1.70
CA ALA A 141 -1.66 -6.95 0.35
C ALA A 141 -1.34 -8.42 0.03
N VAL A 142 -0.23 -8.94 0.54
CA VAL A 142 0.21 -10.33 0.34
C VAL A 142 -0.59 -11.31 1.19
N LYS A 143 -0.87 -10.98 2.46
CA LYS A 143 -1.61 -11.85 3.38
C LYS A 143 -2.98 -12.26 2.82
N ILE A 144 -3.69 -11.32 2.24
CA ILE A 144 -4.98 -11.59 1.59
C ILE A 144 -4.80 -12.59 0.43
N SER A 145 -3.72 -12.48 -0.33
CA SER A 145 -3.41 -13.40 -1.42
C SER A 145 -3.13 -14.82 -0.91
N GLU A 146 -2.38 -14.96 0.17
CA GLU A 146 -2.04 -16.25 0.77
C GLU A 146 -3.28 -16.96 1.33
N GLU A 147 -4.15 -16.25 2.03
CA GLU A 147 -5.41 -16.79 2.56
C GLU A 147 -6.31 -17.30 1.43
N HIS A 148 -6.45 -16.55 0.36
CA HIS A 148 -7.24 -16.95 -0.80
C HIS A 148 -6.67 -18.18 -1.49
N THR A 149 -5.35 -18.28 -1.59
CA THR A 149 -4.67 -19.46 -2.16
C THR A 149 -4.87 -20.69 -1.30
N SER A 150 -4.82 -20.58 0.02
CA SER A 150 -5.02 -21.71 0.93
C SER A 150 -6.45 -22.23 0.87
N GLU A 151 -7.45 -21.37 0.73
CA GLU A 151 -8.84 -21.78 0.52
C GLU A 151 -9.04 -22.57 -0.80
N LEU A 152 -8.39 -22.16 -1.85
CA LEU A 152 -8.45 -22.85 -3.14
C LEU A 152 -7.73 -24.20 -3.10
N GLN A 153 -6.67 -24.34 -2.30
CA GLN A 153 -5.95 -25.60 -2.13
C GLN A 153 -6.67 -26.60 -1.22
N SER A 154 -7.49 -26.10 -0.30
CA SER A 154 -8.26 -26.95 0.62
C SER A 154 -9.55 -27.51 0.02
N ARG A 155 -9.90 -27.12 -1.19
CA ARG A 155 -11.04 -27.61 -1.97
C ARG A 155 -10.59 -28.60 -3.05
#